data_9e3eddb91139720eea89ad2a5b2dba07
#
_entry.id   9e3eddb91139720eea89ad2a5b2dba07
#
_cell.length_a   1.000
_cell.length_b   1.000
_cell.length_c   1.000
_cell.angle_alpha   90.00
_cell.angle_beta   90.00
_cell.angle_gamma   90.00
#
_symmetry.space_group_name_H-M   'P 1'
#
loop_
_entity.id
_entity.type
_entity.pdbx_description
1 polymer ?
#
loop_
_entity_poly.entity_id
_entity_poly.type
_entity_poly.pdbx_seq_one_letter_code
_entity_poly.pdbx_strand_id
1 'polypeptide(L)'
;MEIRKRAELDVLYPEAQKGIQYDSPELLLMQYISKNKHDEAAALFRDLRQFSDVPPAVDTPYGRFEGKEEIQTFAEGFVSRFEAVSLEAVPKFQTRSGGRSVTEMVLNFEVDGMINQVPMFVVADLGSMGMLEEVRMYCHSSFVPHLTPYRKPLFTPAHLEMGDPGMMTGAVREYYTALHHMPCVDVERILRCMHPDCLFGGYALYQGQEPEKGSEALRRVYTGMATYIPAKVGMRYETLIDDGVTGVIEWVHVISDQGREELGRIAMSGIAAYMRGEDGRLISIRISDYAWMEKEIDWQQAGISREEAEKVHAIHEFPAGVGRKRQETL
;
A
#
# COMPACT_ATOMS: atom_id res chain seq x y z
N MET A 1 -0.24 -21.32 23.07
CA MET A 1 -0.76 -20.48 21.98
C MET A 1 -0.05 -20.94 20.71
N GLU A 2 -0.79 -21.52 19.78
CA GLU A 2 -0.22 -22.03 18.55
C GLU A 2 -0.09 -20.86 17.56
N ILE A 3 1.12 -20.58 17.10
CA ILE A 3 1.36 -19.55 16.11
C ILE A 3 1.22 -20.24 14.76
N ARG A 4 0.23 -19.86 13.95
CA ARG A 4 0.29 -20.09 12.51
C ARG A 4 1.38 -19.20 11.94
N LYS A 5 2.61 -19.62 12.09
CA LYS A 5 3.74 -18.96 11.43
C LYS A 5 3.57 -19.15 9.93
N ARG A 6 3.41 -18.05 9.25
CA ARG A 6 3.66 -18.01 7.80
C ARG A 6 5.16 -17.88 7.64
N ALA A 7 5.82 -18.98 7.31
CA ALA A 7 7.27 -19.00 7.10
C ALA A 7 7.73 -17.95 6.07
N GLU A 8 6.83 -17.60 5.15
CA GLU A 8 7.03 -16.61 4.11
C GLU A 8 7.24 -15.19 4.68
N LEU A 9 6.59 -14.84 5.78
CA LEU A 9 6.74 -13.53 6.41
C LEU A 9 8.12 -13.36 7.06
N ASP A 10 8.67 -14.43 7.62
CA ASP A 10 10.02 -14.38 8.20
C ASP A 10 11.10 -14.15 7.13
N VAL A 11 10.84 -14.55 5.87
CA VAL A 11 11.76 -14.32 4.74
C VAL A 11 11.69 -12.87 4.25
N LEU A 12 10.48 -12.29 4.11
CA LEU A 12 10.30 -10.91 3.64
C LEU A 12 10.51 -9.88 4.74
N TYR A 13 10.21 -10.25 5.98
CA TYR A 13 10.29 -9.39 7.15
C TYR A 13 11.15 -10.06 8.23
N PRO A 14 12.47 -10.27 7.98
CA PRO A 14 13.31 -11.01 8.92
C PRO A 14 13.44 -10.27 10.26
N GLU A 15 14.47 -9.51 10.44
CA GLU A 15 14.66 -8.69 11.64
C GLU A 15 14.17 -7.26 11.38
N ALA A 16 13.80 -6.56 12.46
CA ALA A 16 13.44 -5.16 12.36
C ALA A 16 14.66 -4.33 11.90
N GLN A 17 14.42 -3.39 11.00
CA GLN A 17 15.42 -2.43 10.54
C GLN A 17 15.99 -1.64 11.73
N LYS A 18 17.27 -1.35 11.70
CA LYS A 18 17.88 -0.41 12.66
C LYS A 18 17.37 1.01 12.37
N GLY A 19 17.09 1.77 13.42
CA GLY A 19 16.69 3.18 13.30
C GLY A 19 15.19 3.43 13.20
N ILE A 20 14.35 2.42 13.40
CA ILE A 20 12.90 2.62 13.52
C ILE A 20 12.62 3.58 14.69
N GLN A 21 11.82 4.61 14.44
CA GLN A 21 11.39 5.55 15.47
C GLN A 21 10.11 5.04 16.14
N TYR A 22 10.25 4.34 17.24
CA TYR A 22 9.12 3.71 17.96
C TYR A 22 8.14 4.70 18.57
N ASP A 23 8.51 5.96 18.67
CA ASP A 23 7.68 7.09 19.10
C ASP A 23 7.07 7.88 17.93
N SER A 24 7.20 7.38 16.70
CA SER A 24 6.54 7.99 15.56
C SER A 24 5.00 7.91 15.67
N PRO A 25 4.27 8.94 15.19
CA PRO A 25 2.83 9.02 15.41
C PRO A 25 2.05 7.80 14.87
N GLU A 26 2.45 7.23 13.74
CA GLU A 26 1.81 6.02 13.19
C GLU A 26 2.06 4.78 14.05
N LEU A 27 3.21 4.65 14.70
CA LEU A 27 3.47 3.56 15.63
C LEU A 27 2.76 3.78 16.96
N LEU A 28 2.70 5.02 17.44
CA LEU A 28 1.90 5.36 18.61
C LEU A 28 0.41 5.10 18.38
N LEU A 29 -0.11 5.40 17.20
CA LEU A 29 -1.49 5.06 16.80
C LEU A 29 -1.77 3.57 16.99
N MET A 30 -0.91 2.73 16.44
CA MET A 30 -1.07 1.27 16.55
C MET A 30 -0.90 0.77 17.99
N GLN A 31 0.00 1.37 18.75
CA GLN A 31 0.16 1.04 20.18
C GLN A 31 -1.04 1.46 21.03
N TYR A 32 -1.65 2.61 20.75
CA TYR A 32 -2.85 3.06 21.47
C TYR A 32 -4.05 2.17 21.13
N ILE A 33 -4.23 1.81 19.87
CA ILE A 33 -5.25 0.84 19.44
C ILE A 33 -5.06 -0.51 20.17
N SER A 34 -3.83 -1.04 20.20
CA SER A 34 -3.54 -2.33 20.85
C SER A 34 -3.75 -2.31 22.38
N LYS A 35 -3.74 -1.14 22.99
CA LYS A 35 -3.96 -0.93 24.44
C LYS A 35 -5.36 -0.44 24.76
N ASN A 36 -6.29 -0.42 23.80
CA ASN A 36 -7.64 0.13 23.94
C ASN A 36 -7.68 1.59 24.40
N LYS A 37 -6.70 2.39 23.96
CA LYS A 37 -6.57 3.82 24.26
C LYS A 37 -7.06 4.66 23.06
N HIS A 38 -8.35 4.59 22.81
CA HIS A 38 -8.95 5.11 21.57
C HIS A 38 -8.97 6.65 21.54
N ASP A 39 -9.17 7.30 22.70
CA ASP A 39 -9.10 8.75 22.81
C ASP A 39 -7.68 9.27 22.53
N GLU A 40 -6.67 8.59 23.06
CA GLU A 40 -5.27 8.93 22.81
C GLU A 40 -4.89 8.66 21.34
N ALA A 41 -5.45 7.63 20.72
CA ALA A 41 -5.27 7.36 19.30
C ALA A 41 -5.84 8.51 18.45
N ALA A 42 -7.06 8.96 18.72
CA ALA A 42 -7.67 10.09 18.02
C ALA A 42 -6.96 11.42 18.30
N ALA A 43 -6.38 11.59 19.50
CA ALA A 43 -5.62 12.80 19.87
C ALA A 43 -4.31 12.96 19.09
N LEU A 44 -3.79 11.93 18.45
CA LEU A 44 -2.62 12.03 17.54
C LEU A 44 -2.92 12.84 16.29
N PHE A 45 -4.18 12.99 15.92
CA PHE A 45 -4.60 13.69 14.72
C PHE A 45 -4.88 15.17 15.00
N ARG A 46 -4.68 16.00 13.99
CA ARG A 46 -5.08 17.41 14.03
C ARG A 46 -6.61 17.53 14.00
N ASP A 47 -7.14 18.70 14.39
CA ASP A 47 -8.58 18.95 14.22
C ASP A 47 -8.93 19.15 12.74
N LEU A 48 -8.10 19.92 12.03
CA LEU A 48 -8.15 20.09 10.57
C LEU A 48 -6.74 19.92 10.00
N ARG A 49 -6.65 19.51 8.74
CA ARG A 49 -5.37 19.40 8.04
C ARG A 49 -4.71 20.78 7.91
N GLN A 50 -3.41 20.79 7.89
CA GLN A 50 -2.65 22.01 7.67
C GLN A 50 -2.95 22.56 6.25
N PHE A 51 -3.23 23.84 6.18
CA PHE A 51 -3.51 24.53 4.92
C PHE A 51 -4.81 24.12 4.18
N SER A 52 -5.71 23.39 4.82
CA SER A 52 -7.00 23.04 4.24
C SER A 52 -8.08 22.93 5.31
N ASP A 53 -9.33 23.19 4.92
CA ASP A 53 -10.51 22.94 5.76
C ASP A 53 -10.95 21.46 5.75
N VAL A 54 -10.08 20.57 5.27
CA VAL A 54 -10.34 19.14 5.17
C VAL A 54 -10.03 18.49 6.52
N PRO A 55 -10.92 17.64 7.05
CA PRO A 55 -10.66 16.92 8.29
C PRO A 55 -9.53 15.88 8.11
N PRO A 56 -8.84 15.50 9.19
CA PRO A 56 -7.91 14.40 9.17
C PRO A 56 -8.63 13.10 8.83
N ALA A 57 -7.92 12.12 8.30
CA ALA A 57 -8.53 10.86 7.91
C ALA A 57 -7.66 9.63 8.17
N VAL A 58 -8.32 8.50 8.40
CA VAL A 58 -7.73 7.17 8.32
C VAL A 58 -8.42 6.41 7.20
N ASP A 59 -7.64 5.94 6.25
CA ASP A 59 -8.10 5.14 5.13
C ASP A 59 -7.61 3.70 5.27
N THR A 60 -8.54 2.76 5.23
CA THR A 60 -8.28 1.35 5.53
C THR A 60 -8.86 0.43 4.46
N PRO A 61 -8.48 -0.86 4.45
CA PRO A 61 -9.11 -1.83 3.56
C PRO A 61 -10.64 -1.88 3.63
N TYR A 62 -11.23 -1.52 4.76
CA TYR A 62 -12.67 -1.61 4.98
C TYR A 62 -13.38 -0.26 5.10
N GLY A 63 -12.72 0.83 4.75
CA GLY A 63 -13.37 2.13 4.65
C GLY A 63 -12.47 3.29 5.07
N ARG A 64 -13.02 4.48 4.87
CA ARG A 64 -12.42 5.76 5.22
C ARG A 64 -13.18 6.37 6.39
N PHE A 65 -12.44 6.91 7.34
CA PHE A 65 -12.89 7.54 8.56
C PHE A 65 -12.37 8.98 8.59
N GLU A 66 -13.26 9.96 8.63
CA GLU A 66 -12.90 11.38 8.53
C GLU A 66 -13.27 12.14 9.80
N GLY A 67 -12.33 12.93 10.30
CA GLY A 67 -12.49 13.66 11.56
C GLY A 67 -12.28 12.79 12.80
N LYS A 68 -12.04 13.44 13.92
CA LYS A 68 -11.62 12.74 15.16
C LYS A 68 -12.65 11.75 15.70
N GLU A 69 -13.94 12.03 15.58
CA GLU A 69 -15.00 11.14 16.07
C GLU A 69 -15.04 9.82 15.29
N GLU A 70 -14.94 9.90 13.95
CA GLU A 70 -14.89 8.68 13.13
C GLU A 70 -13.55 7.94 13.31
N ILE A 71 -12.44 8.66 13.47
CA ILE A 71 -11.13 8.07 13.77
C ILE A 71 -11.14 7.34 15.12
N GLN A 72 -11.82 7.88 16.13
CA GLN A 72 -12.05 7.18 17.38
C GLN A 72 -12.86 5.89 17.17
N THR A 73 -13.96 5.97 16.43
CA THR A 73 -14.78 4.80 16.05
C THR A 73 -13.94 3.76 15.29
N PHE A 74 -13.06 4.19 14.39
CA PHE A 74 -12.10 3.31 13.74
C PHE A 74 -11.20 2.60 14.75
N ALA A 75 -10.61 3.35 15.68
CA ALA A 75 -9.69 2.80 16.68
C ALA A 75 -10.40 1.78 17.60
N GLU A 76 -11.64 2.05 18.00
CA GLU A 76 -12.48 1.15 18.80
C GLU A 76 -12.81 -0.16 18.06
N GLY A 77 -13.06 -0.06 16.76
CA GLY A 77 -13.47 -1.20 15.93
C GLY A 77 -12.33 -1.97 15.26
N PHE A 78 -11.10 -1.45 15.27
CA PHE A 78 -10.01 -2.00 14.45
C PHE A 78 -9.72 -3.47 14.74
N VAL A 79 -9.50 -3.83 16.00
CA VAL A 79 -9.15 -5.20 16.39
C VAL A 79 -10.29 -6.17 16.09
N SER A 80 -11.52 -5.79 16.41
CA SER A 80 -12.71 -6.63 16.18
C SER A 80 -13.00 -6.88 14.70
N ARG A 81 -12.57 -5.98 13.80
CA ARG A 81 -12.68 -6.20 12.34
C ARG A 81 -11.90 -7.41 11.84
N PHE A 82 -10.88 -7.83 12.58
CA PHE A 82 -10.11 -9.04 12.32
C PHE A 82 -10.59 -10.24 13.14
N GLU A 83 -11.79 -10.14 13.76
CA GLU A 83 -12.35 -11.16 14.66
C GLU A 83 -11.39 -11.51 15.83
N ALA A 84 -10.54 -10.54 16.20
CA ALA A 84 -9.48 -10.71 17.17
C ALA A 84 -9.86 -10.14 18.55
N VAL A 85 -9.25 -10.70 19.58
CA VAL A 85 -9.39 -10.23 20.96
C VAL A 85 -8.22 -9.36 21.40
N SER A 86 -7.10 -9.43 20.70
CA SER A 86 -5.91 -8.62 20.96
C SER A 86 -5.11 -8.37 19.69
N LEU A 87 -4.25 -7.36 19.75
CA LEU A 87 -3.34 -6.93 18.69
C LEU A 87 -1.96 -6.63 19.27
N GLU A 88 -0.93 -7.13 18.61
CA GLU A 88 0.44 -6.67 18.75
C GLU A 88 0.95 -6.18 17.40
N ALA A 89 1.41 -4.93 17.30
CA ALA A 89 2.00 -4.36 16.09
C ALA A 89 3.52 -4.46 16.18
N VAL A 90 4.13 -5.19 15.27
CA VAL A 90 5.59 -5.42 15.20
C VAL A 90 6.15 -4.68 13.98
N PRO A 91 6.76 -3.49 14.14
CA PRO A 91 7.35 -2.76 13.03
C PRO A 91 8.57 -3.51 12.50
N LYS A 92 8.74 -3.50 11.18
CA LYS A 92 9.82 -4.19 10.46
C LYS A 92 10.72 -3.22 9.70
N PHE A 93 10.13 -2.30 8.96
CA PHE A 93 10.84 -1.28 8.20
C PHE A 93 10.13 0.06 8.34
N GLN A 94 10.90 1.13 8.30
CA GLN A 94 10.36 2.49 8.28
C GLN A 94 11.14 3.33 7.28
N THR A 95 10.43 3.91 6.32
CA THR A 95 10.97 4.84 5.32
C THR A 95 10.38 6.21 5.57
N ARG A 96 11.21 7.24 5.66
CA ARG A 96 10.76 8.60 5.96
C ARG A 96 11.38 9.61 5.02
N SER A 97 10.55 10.51 4.50
CA SER A 97 11.01 11.64 3.69
C SER A 97 10.03 12.80 3.81
N GLY A 98 10.53 13.98 4.13
CA GLY A 98 9.70 15.15 4.34
C GLY A 98 8.67 14.94 5.45
N GLY A 99 7.41 15.30 5.18
CA GLY A 99 6.27 15.13 6.08
C GLY A 99 5.57 13.78 5.96
N ARG A 100 6.19 12.78 5.33
CA ARG A 100 5.59 11.43 5.16
C ARG A 100 6.44 10.35 5.78
N SER A 101 5.79 9.39 6.41
CA SER A 101 6.40 8.16 6.91
C SER A 101 5.65 6.96 6.35
N VAL A 102 6.37 5.91 5.99
CA VAL A 102 5.80 4.60 5.66
C VAL A 102 6.41 3.57 6.58
N THR A 103 5.58 2.95 7.39
CA THR A 103 6.00 1.87 8.28
C THR A 103 5.41 0.55 7.80
N GLU A 104 6.27 -0.40 7.48
CA GLU A 104 5.90 -1.78 7.24
C GLU A 104 5.91 -2.53 8.57
N MET A 105 4.83 -3.21 8.88
CA MET A 105 4.69 -3.96 10.13
C MET A 105 4.00 -5.28 9.93
N VAL A 106 4.21 -6.19 10.85
CA VAL A 106 3.41 -7.42 10.98
C VAL A 106 2.49 -7.24 12.18
N LEU A 107 1.20 -7.27 11.91
CA LEU A 107 0.16 -7.23 12.94
C LEU A 107 -0.15 -8.67 13.38
N ASN A 108 0.07 -8.94 14.66
CA ASN A 108 -0.24 -10.21 15.29
C ASN A 108 -1.62 -10.09 15.94
N PHE A 109 -2.64 -10.65 15.33
CA PHE A 109 -3.99 -10.70 15.87
C PHE A 109 -4.24 -12.03 16.57
N GLU A 110 -4.73 -11.99 17.80
CA GLU A 110 -5.15 -13.18 18.52
C GLU A 110 -6.63 -13.50 18.20
N VAL A 111 -6.86 -14.62 17.54
CA VAL A 111 -8.18 -15.12 17.16
C VAL A 111 -8.29 -16.57 17.64
N ASP A 112 -9.29 -16.87 18.48
CA ASP A 112 -9.53 -18.23 19.01
C ASP A 112 -8.27 -18.89 19.62
N GLY A 113 -7.45 -18.10 20.33
CA GLY A 113 -6.21 -18.57 20.95
C GLY A 113 -5.05 -18.83 19.97
N MET A 114 -5.18 -18.44 18.72
CA MET A 114 -4.14 -18.51 17.70
C MET A 114 -3.70 -17.10 17.29
N ILE A 115 -2.45 -16.95 16.87
CA ILE A 115 -1.95 -15.71 16.29
C ILE A 115 -2.07 -15.77 14.76
N ASN A 116 -2.87 -14.85 14.22
CA ASN A 116 -2.93 -14.56 12.78
C ASN A 116 -2.02 -13.37 12.47
N GLN A 117 -1.06 -13.59 11.58
CA GLN A 117 -0.10 -12.56 11.16
C GLN A 117 -0.58 -11.87 9.89
N VAL A 118 -0.68 -10.54 9.94
CA VAL A 118 -1.10 -9.71 8.81
C VAL A 118 0.00 -8.71 8.49
N PRO A 119 0.69 -8.83 7.35
CA PRO A 119 1.60 -7.79 6.90
C PRO A 119 0.81 -6.56 6.48
N MET A 120 1.23 -5.40 6.98
CA MET A 120 0.55 -4.14 6.71
C MET A 120 1.56 -3.02 6.47
N PHE A 121 1.27 -2.20 5.48
CA PHE A 121 1.90 -0.89 5.32
C PHE A 121 1.01 0.16 5.96
N VAL A 122 1.61 1.03 6.74
CA VAL A 122 0.95 2.21 7.29
C VAL A 122 1.67 3.44 6.78
N VAL A 123 1.00 4.22 5.94
CA VAL A 123 1.49 5.49 5.44
C VAL A 123 0.89 6.60 6.27
N ALA A 124 1.73 7.47 6.80
CA ALA A 124 1.32 8.61 7.59
C ALA A 124 1.78 9.92 6.97
N ASP A 125 0.87 10.82 6.70
CA ASP A 125 1.15 12.21 6.36
C ASP A 125 1.10 13.06 7.62
N LEU A 126 2.16 13.80 7.86
CA LEU A 126 2.39 14.57 9.07
C LEU A 126 2.34 16.07 8.78
N GLY A 127 1.57 16.79 9.57
CA GLY A 127 1.60 18.24 9.57
C GLY A 127 2.86 18.82 10.24
N SER A 128 3.03 20.13 10.17
CA SER A 128 4.21 20.86 10.66
C SER A 128 4.54 20.65 12.14
N MET A 129 3.59 20.20 12.95
CA MET A 129 3.80 19.90 14.37
C MET A 129 4.02 18.40 14.63
N GLY A 130 4.20 17.60 13.57
CA GLY A 130 4.36 16.16 13.68
C GLY A 130 3.06 15.40 14.04
N MET A 131 1.90 16.05 13.99
CA MET A 131 0.61 15.41 14.19
C MET A 131 0.13 14.75 12.88
N LEU A 132 -0.63 13.67 13.00
CA LEU A 132 -1.22 12.97 11.87
C LEU A 132 -2.26 13.84 11.16
N GLU A 133 -2.18 13.91 9.85
CA GLU A 133 -3.17 14.53 8.98
C GLU A 133 -3.92 13.48 8.16
N GLU A 134 -3.22 12.46 7.71
CA GLU A 134 -3.81 11.32 7.02
C GLU A 134 -3.01 10.06 7.31
N VAL A 135 -3.72 8.96 7.51
CA VAL A 135 -3.13 7.62 7.61
C VAL A 135 -3.78 6.74 6.55
N ARG A 136 -2.99 6.02 5.79
CA ARG A 136 -3.46 5.03 4.81
C ARG A 136 -2.88 3.68 5.16
N MET A 137 -3.74 2.66 5.25
CA MET A 137 -3.37 1.31 5.63
C MET A 137 -3.57 0.36 4.44
N TYR A 138 -2.55 -0.41 4.13
CA TYR A 138 -2.56 -1.39 3.06
C TYR A 138 -2.28 -2.78 3.60
N CYS A 139 -3.23 -3.68 3.43
CA CYS A 139 -3.01 -5.11 3.52
C CYS A 139 -3.84 -5.80 2.45
N HIS A 140 -3.51 -7.03 2.11
CA HIS A 140 -4.30 -7.76 1.13
C HIS A 140 -5.69 -8.09 1.67
N SER A 141 -6.70 -8.01 0.80
CA SER A 141 -8.11 -8.23 1.16
C SER A 141 -8.38 -9.58 1.81
N SER A 142 -7.63 -10.62 1.45
CA SER A 142 -7.79 -11.96 2.04
C SER A 142 -7.48 -12.06 3.54
N PHE A 143 -6.85 -11.03 4.11
CA PHE A 143 -6.58 -10.98 5.55
C PHE A 143 -7.69 -10.33 6.35
N VAL A 144 -8.62 -9.64 5.72
CA VAL A 144 -9.69 -8.92 6.39
C VAL A 144 -10.99 -9.69 6.25
N PRO A 145 -11.52 -10.27 7.36
CA PRO A 145 -12.80 -10.96 7.35
C PRO A 145 -13.93 -10.03 6.93
N HIS A 146 -14.92 -10.58 6.24
CA HIS A 146 -16.15 -9.88 5.83
C HIS A 146 -15.89 -8.54 5.12
N LEU A 147 -14.76 -8.45 4.40
CA LEU A 147 -14.46 -7.26 3.65
C LEU A 147 -15.50 -7.04 2.55
N THR A 148 -16.07 -5.85 2.52
CA THR A 148 -16.89 -5.42 1.39
C THR A 148 -16.00 -5.37 0.14
N PRO A 149 -16.34 -6.10 -0.94
CA PRO A 149 -15.43 -6.26 -2.08
C PRO A 149 -15.19 -4.98 -2.88
N TYR A 150 -15.87 -3.90 -2.57
CA TYR A 150 -15.65 -2.60 -3.18
C TYR A 150 -15.38 -1.54 -2.13
N ARG A 151 -14.36 -0.72 -2.38
CA ARG A 151 -14.09 0.50 -1.61
C ARG A 151 -13.67 1.62 -2.57
N LYS A 152 -13.90 2.84 -2.13
CA LYS A 152 -13.35 4.00 -2.82
C LYS A 152 -11.81 3.91 -2.85
N PRO A 153 -11.16 4.48 -3.87
CA PRO A 153 -9.70 4.61 -3.87
C PRO A 153 -9.20 5.22 -2.57
N LEU A 154 -8.07 4.73 -2.06
CA LEU A 154 -7.48 5.14 -0.79
C LEU A 154 -7.17 6.63 -0.71
N PHE A 155 -6.98 7.28 -1.83
CA PHE A 155 -6.72 8.70 -1.87
C PHE A 155 -7.47 9.37 -3.02
N THR A 156 -7.75 10.63 -2.83
CA THR A 156 -8.44 11.47 -3.81
C THR A 156 -7.47 12.52 -4.37
N PRO A 157 -7.75 13.08 -5.57
CA PRO A 157 -6.90 14.11 -6.16
C PRO A 157 -6.59 15.30 -5.24
N ALA A 158 -7.53 15.67 -4.38
CA ALA A 158 -7.37 16.81 -3.47
C ALA A 158 -6.33 16.58 -2.37
N HIS A 159 -5.95 15.33 -2.12
CA HIS A 159 -5.05 14.96 -1.03
C HIS A 159 -3.66 14.55 -1.49
N LEU A 160 -3.43 14.58 -2.80
CA LEU A 160 -2.20 14.11 -3.39
C LEU A 160 -1.29 15.26 -3.77
N GLU A 161 -0.26 15.45 -2.99
CA GLU A 161 0.99 15.86 -3.57
C GLU A 161 1.55 14.66 -4.35
N MET A 162 1.41 14.72 -5.66
CA MET A 162 1.99 13.69 -6.51
C MET A 162 3.49 13.71 -6.32
N GLY A 163 4.03 12.58 -5.89
CA GLY A 163 5.46 12.40 -5.82
C GLY A 163 6.10 12.70 -7.18
N ASP A 164 7.20 13.42 -7.17
CA ASP A 164 7.98 13.62 -8.38
C ASP A 164 8.81 12.36 -8.64
N PRO A 165 8.67 11.66 -9.79
CA PRO A 165 9.55 10.56 -10.15
C PRO A 165 11.04 10.93 -10.11
N GLY A 166 11.37 12.23 -10.23
CA GLY A 166 12.71 12.74 -10.05
C GLY A 166 13.26 12.56 -8.63
N MET A 167 12.41 12.36 -7.63
CA MET A 167 12.83 12.08 -6.26
C MET A 167 13.29 10.62 -6.07
N MET A 168 12.88 9.70 -6.96
CA MET A 168 13.43 8.35 -6.96
C MET A 168 14.88 8.36 -7.38
N THR A 169 15.68 7.52 -6.74
CA THR A 169 17.11 7.44 -6.99
C THR A 169 17.55 6.02 -7.38
N GLY A 170 18.71 5.92 -8.05
CA GLY A 170 19.39 4.66 -8.31
C GLY A 170 18.51 3.57 -8.92
N ALA A 171 18.61 2.36 -8.38
CA ALA A 171 17.91 1.18 -8.90
C ALA A 171 16.38 1.30 -8.84
N VAL A 172 15.82 2.04 -7.87
CA VAL A 172 14.37 2.26 -7.79
C VAL A 172 13.87 3.07 -8.99
N ARG A 173 14.59 4.13 -9.36
CA ARG A 173 14.27 4.94 -10.54
C ARG A 173 14.37 4.13 -11.83
N GLU A 174 15.45 3.37 -11.97
CA GLU A 174 15.66 2.52 -13.15
C GLU A 174 14.57 1.45 -13.28
N TYR A 175 14.25 0.79 -12.17
CA TYR A 175 13.16 -0.17 -12.10
C TYR A 175 11.82 0.45 -12.53
N TYR A 176 11.47 1.59 -11.92
CA TYR A 176 10.23 2.29 -12.24
C TYR A 176 10.15 2.68 -13.72
N THR A 177 11.22 3.24 -14.27
CA THR A 177 11.30 3.61 -15.67
C THR A 177 11.13 2.40 -16.60
N ALA A 178 11.71 1.26 -16.22
CA ALA A 178 11.63 0.03 -17.00
C ALA A 178 10.22 -0.63 -16.92
N LEU A 179 9.58 -0.55 -15.75
CA LEU A 179 8.22 -1.04 -15.55
C LEU A 179 7.20 -0.28 -16.40
N HIS A 180 7.41 1.02 -16.58
CA HIS A 180 6.53 1.91 -17.33
C HIS A 180 7.02 2.18 -18.77
N HIS A 181 7.97 1.41 -19.26
CA HIS A 181 8.48 1.54 -20.61
C HIS A 181 7.39 1.19 -21.64
N MET A 182 7.25 2.05 -22.66
CA MET A 182 6.29 1.83 -23.74
C MET A 182 6.99 1.20 -24.95
N PRO A 183 6.38 0.30 -25.70
CA PRO A 183 4.98 -0.18 -25.59
C PRO A 183 4.79 -1.33 -24.58
N CYS A 184 5.84 -1.81 -23.95
CA CYS A 184 5.80 -2.89 -22.97
C CYS A 184 6.90 -2.75 -21.94
N VAL A 185 6.74 -3.42 -20.81
CA VAL A 185 7.73 -3.50 -19.74
C VAL A 185 9.10 -3.94 -20.27
N ASP A 186 10.15 -3.20 -19.92
CA ASP A 186 11.53 -3.58 -20.22
C ASP A 186 12.07 -4.55 -19.16
N VAL A 187 11.75 -5.84 -19.34
CA VAL A 187 12.10 -6.90 -18.40
C VAL A 187 13.61 -6.99 -18.16
N GLU A 188 14.43 -6.85 -19.20
CA GLU A 188 15.88 -6.94 -19.07
C GLU A 188 16.46 -5.77 -18.27
N ARG A 189 15.91 -4.58 -18.44
CA ARG A 189 16.28 -3.40 -17.64
C ARG A 189 15.89 -3.57 -16.18
N ILE A 190 14.71 -4.13 -15.91
CA ILE A 190 14.27 -4.47 -14.56
C ILE A 190 15.25 -5.43 -13.90
N LEU A 191 15.58 -6.52 -14.57
CA LEU A 191 16.49 -7.54 -14.02
C LEU A 191 17.89 -7.00 -13.73
N ARG A 192 18.37 -6.04 -14.51
CA ARG A 192 19.67 -5.38 -14.23
C ARG A 192 19.66 -4.56 -12.94
N CYS A 193 18.50 -4.06 -12.53
CA CYS A 193 18.36 -3.32 -11.27
C CYS A 193 18.35 -4.22 -10.03
N MET A 194 18.21 -5.52 -10.22
CA MET A 194 18.02 -6.48 -9.13
C MET A 194 19.31 -7.20 -8.76
N HIS A 195 19.49 -7.42 -7.47
CA HIS A 195 20.49 -8.37 -6.99
C HIS A 195 20.12 -9.79 -7.43
N PRO A 196 21.09 -10.70 -7.71
CA PRO A 196 20.79 -12.07 -8.11
C PRO A 196 19.89 -12.84 -7.12
N ASP A 197 19.97 -12.49 -5.85
CA ASP A 197 19.16 -13.08 -4.77
C ASP A 197 17.94 -12.19 -4.39
N CYS A 198 17.55 -11.24 -5.23
CA CYS A 198 16.42 -10.37 -4.95
C CYS A 198 15.15 -11.19 -4.66
N LEU A 199 14.47 -10.82 -3.59
CA LEU A 199 13.18 -11.38 -3.19
C LEU A 199 12.05 -10.50 -3.74
N PHE A 200 11.07 -11.15 -4.34
CA PHE A 200 9.83 -10.51 -4.74
C PHE A 200 8.69 -11.15 -3.97
N GLY A 201 8.08 -10.38 -3.11
CA GLY A 201 6.97 -10.84 -2.29
C GLY A 201 5.82 -9.85 -2.29
N GLY A 202 4.62 -10.35 -2.37
CA GLY A 202 3.43 -9.55 -2.38
C GLY A 202 2.24 -10.45 -2.64
N TYR A 203 1.74 -10.43 -3.84
CA TYR A 203 0.59 -11.21 -4.23
C TYR A 203 0.74 -12.73 -3.96
N ALA A 204 1.94 -13.27 -4.13
CA ALA A 204 2.22 -14.68 -3.88
C ALA A 204 2.10 -15.09 -2.41
N LEU A 205 2.47 -14.20 -1.48
CA LEU A 205 2.35 -14.46 -0.04
C LEU A 205 0.92 -14.70 0.42
N TYR A 206 -0.03 -14.06 -0.22
CA TYR A 206 -1.43 -14.13 0.17
C TYR A 206 -2.08 -15.46 -0.19
N GLN A 207 -1.49 -16.17 -1.12
CA GLN A 207 -1.92 -17.51 -1.54
C GLN A 207 -1.15 -18.62 -0.83
N GLY A 208 -0.31 -18.32 0.15
CA GLY A 208 0.55 -19.27 0.84
C GLY A 208 1.72 -19.77 -0.01
N GLN A 209 2.09 -19.03 -1.05
CA GLN A 209 3.25 -19.31 -1.90
C GLN A 209 4.49 -18.64 -1.32
N GLU A 210 5.64 -19.26 -1.51
CA GLU A 210 6.91 -18.65 -1.14
C GLU A 210 7.22 -17.42 -2.02
N PRO A 211 7.96 -16.42 -1.49
CA PRO A 211 8.45 -15.31 -2.30
C PRO A 211 9.27 -15.81 -3.49
N GLU A 212 9.06 -15.19 -4.65
CA GLU A 212 9.89 -15.46 -5.81
C GLU A 212 11.32 -14.98 -5.55
N LYS A 213 12.31 -15.81 -5.84
CA LYS A 213 13.71 -15.50 -5.63
C LYS A 213 14.54 -15.80 -6.86
N GLY A 214 15.45 -14.86 -7.17
CA GLY A 214 16.44 -15.02 -8.21
C GLY A 214 15.97 -14.62 -9.61
N SER A 215 16.93 -14.40 -10.49
CA SER A 215 16.71 -13.77 -11.78
C SER A 215 15.75 -14.52 -12.70
N GLU A 216 15.73 -15.85 -12.68
CA GLU A 216 14.80 -16.62 -13.52
C GLU A 216 13.36 -16.55 -13.05
N ALA A 217 13.14 -16.64 -11.73
CA ALA A 217 11.83 -16.50 -11.14
C ALA A 217 11.26 -15.10 -11.41
N LEU A 218 12.06 -14.07 -11.17
CA LEU A 218 11.71 -12.68 -11.44
C LEU A 218 11.46 -12.42 -12.92
N ARG A 219 12.22 -13.05 -13.82
CA ARG A 219 11.97 -12.97 -15.27
C ARG A 219 10.57 -13.47 -15.61
N ARG A 220 10.15 -14.60 -15.04
CA ARG A 220 8.78 -15.12 -15.27
C ARG A 220 7.72 -14.15 -14.78
N VAL A 221 7.88 -13.59 -13.58
CA VAL A 221 6.96 -12.59 -13.01
C VAL A 221 6.81 -11.40 -13.93
N TYR A 222 7.91 -10.76 -14.32
CA TYR A 222 7.85 -9.55 -15.13
C TYR A 222 7.46 -9.81 -16.59
N THR A 223 7.80 -10.96 -17.15
CA THR A 223 7.29 -11.36 -18.48
C THR A 223 5.77 -11.55 -18.43
N GLY A 224 5.24 -12.13 -17.35
CA GLY A 224 3.80 -12.21 -17.13
C GLY A 224 3.17 -10.81 -17.02
N MET A 225 3.75 -9.90 -16.24
CA MET A 225 3.27 -8.52 -16.12
C MET A 225 3.30 -7.77 -17.46
N ALA A 226 4.33 -7.98 -18.28
CA ALA A 226 4.46 -7.34 -19.59
C ALA A 226 3.30 -7.66 -20.54
N THR A 227 2.55 -8.73 -20.33
CA THR A 227 1.40 -9.09 -21.14
C THR A 227 0.17 -8.20 -20.90
N TYR A 228 0.10 -7.48 -19.76
CA TYR A 228 -1.04 -6.65 -19.42
C TYR A 228 -0.68 -5.22 -18.97
N ILE A 229 0.52 -4.96 -18.50
CA ILE A 229 1.02 -3.61 -18.26
C ILE A 229 1.81 -3.16 -19.50
N PRO A 230 1.64 -1.97 -20.05
CA PRO A 230 0.73 -0.90 -19.68
C PRO A 230 -0.61 -0.89 -20.41
N ALA A 231 -0.87 -1.83 -21.33
CA ALA A 231 -2.03 -1.76 -22.22
C ALA A 231 -3.39 -1.86 -21.49
N LYS A 232 -3.45 -2.68 -20.44
CA LYS A 232 -4.69 -2.98 -19.72
C LYS A 232 -4.84 -2.20 -18.41
N VAL A 233 -3.73 -1.68 -17.88
CA VAL A 233 -3.70 -0.96 -16.63
C VAL A 233 -3.27 0.47 -16.88
N GLY A 234 -4.24 1.38 -16.92
CA GLY A 234 -3.97 2.80 -16.95
C GLY A 234 -3.53 3.26 -15.55
N MET A 235 -2.26 3.60 -15.39
CA MET A 235 -1.79 4.15 -14.13
C MET A 235 -2.17 5.63 -14.00
N ARG A 236 -2.66 6.03 -12.82
CA ARG A 236 -3.17 7.38 -12.59
C ARG A 236 -2.43 8.15 -11.52
N TYR A 237 -2.07 7.48 -10.42
CA TYR A 237 -1.47 8.15 -9.28
C TYR A 237 -0.31 7.40 -8.72
N GLU A 238 0.68 8.18 -8.30
CA GLU A 238 1.76 7.67 -7.51
C GLU A 238 2.21 8.72 -6.51
N THR A 239 2.31 8.32 -5.27
CA THR A 239 3.04 9.07 -4.28
C THR A 239 4.34 8.35 -3.99
N LEU A 240 5.41 9.11 -3.88
CA LEU A 240 6.74 8.56 -3.78
C LEU A 240 7.42 9.04 -2.51
N ILE A 241 8.14 8.13 -1.88
CA ILE A 241 9.12 8.51 -0.86
C ILE A 241 10.36 7.64 -1.03
N ASP A 242 11.52 8.24 -0.88
CA ASP A 242 12.80 7.55 -1.05
C ASP A 242 13.80 8.13 -0.04
N ASP A 243 14.29 7.31 0.87
CA ASP A 243 15.28 7.69 1.89
C ASP A 243 16.71 7.30 1.53
N GLY A 244 16.91 6.80 0.30
CA GLY A 244 18.21 6.31 -0.19
C GLY A 244 18.44 4.83 0.09
N VAL A 245 17.75 4.21 1.05
CA VAL A 245 17.78 2.77 1.33
C VAL A 245 16.54 2.10 0.73
N THR A 246 15.38 2.63 1.00
CA THR A 246 14.12 2.10 0.49
C THR A 246 13.35 3.19 -0.24
N GLY A 247 12.91 2.89 -1.45
CA GLY A 247 11.90 3.67 -2.16
C GLY A 247 10.53 3.03 -1.93
N VAL A 248 9.51 3.84 -1.66
CA VAL A 248 8.13 3.37 -1.52
C VAL A 248 7.24 4.13 -2.48
N ILE A 249 6.38 3.41 -3.17
CA ILE A 249 5.43 3.94 -4.14
C ILE A 249 4.04 3.50 -3.74
N GLU A 250 3.12 4.46 -3.56
CA GLU A 250 1.68 4.20 -3.52
C GLU A 250 1.09 4.46 -4.90
N TRP A 251 0.13 3.65 -5.33
CA TRP A 251 -0.53 3.84 -6.62
C TRP A 251 -2.03 3.60 -6.58
N VAL A 252 -2.73 4.25 -7.51
CA VAL A 252 -4.09 3.88 -7.93
C VAL A 252 -4.06 3.66 -9.43
N HIS A 253 -4.48 2.49 -9.87
CA HIS A 253 -4.62 2.17 -11.27
C HIS A 253 -6.09 2.21 -11.68
N VAL A 254 -6.37 2.90 -12.76
CA VAL A 254 -7.65 2.77 -13.46
C VAL A 254 -7.49 1.71 -14.53
N ILE A 255 -8.35 0.73 -14.50
CA ILE A 255 -8.32 -0.36 -15.47
C ILE A 255 -9.00 0.12 -16.76
N SER A 256 -8.34 -0.08 -17.90
CA SER A 256 -8.93 0.19 -19.24
C SER A 256 -10.12 -0.73 -19.49
N ASP A 257 -11.00 -0.37 -20.46
CA ASP A 257 -12.11 -1.21 -20.85
C ASP A 257 -11.64 -2.61 -21.29
N GLN A 258 -10.57 -2.67 -22.06
CA GLN A 258 -9.93 -3.93 -22.43
C GLN A 258 -9.44 -4.71 -21.20
N GLY A 259 -8.80 -4.03 -20.25
CA GLY A 259 -8.34 -4.64 -19.01
C GLY A 259 -9.50 -5.16 -18.16
N ARG A 260 -10.62 -4.44 -18.13
CA ARG A 260 -11.85 -4.87 -17.45
C ARG A 260 -12.41 -6.15 -18.06
N GLU A 261 -12.55 -6.20 -19.38
CA GLU A 261 -13.03 -7.39 -20.08
C GLU A 261 -12.13 -8.60 -19.89
N GLU A 262 -10.82 -8.43 -20.03
CA GLU A 262 -9.86 -9.52 -19.96
C GLU A 262 -9.47 -9.94 -18.53
N LEU A 263 -9.34 -8.98 -17.60
CA LEU A 263 -8.91 -9.24 -16.25
C LEU A 263 -10.08 -9.33 -15.26
N GLY A 264 -11.26 -8.83 -15.62
CA GLY A 264 -12.43 -8.75 -14.76
C GLY A 264 -12.21 -7.86 -13.53
N ARG A 265 -11.34 -6.84 -13.63
CA ARG A 265 -11.01 -5.91 -12.54
C ARG A 265 -11.61 -4.54 -12.82
N ILE A 266 -12.01 -3.83 -11.76
CA ILE A 266 -12.58 -2.47 -11.85
C ILE A 266 -11.50 -1.42 -11.57
N ALA A 267 -10.76 -1.61 -10.51
CA ALA A 267 -9.68 -0.73 -10.08
C ALA A 267 -8.64 -1.51 -9.29
N MET A 268 -7.47 -0.94 -9.13
CA MET A 268 -6.43 -1.49 -8.29
C MET A 268 -5.70 -0.35 -7.59
N SER A 269 -5.54 -0.47 -6.29
CA SER A 269 -4.67 0.42 -5.52
C SER A 269 -3.71 -0.41 -4.70
N GLY A 270 -2.54 0.12 -4.43
CA GLY A 270 -1.55 -0.62 -3.69
C GLY A 270 -0.36 0.22 -3.28
N ILE A 271 0.59 -0.46 -2.70
CA ILE A 271 1.85 0.08 -2.23
C ILE A 271 2.96 -0.94 -2.47
N ALA A 272 4.15 -0.47 -2.79
CA ALA A 272 5.33 -1.31 -2.85
C ALA A 272 6.54 -0.61 -2.23
N ALA A 273 7.34 -1.39 -1.50
CA ALA A 273 8.64 -0.99 -1.00
C ALA A 273 9.75 -1.70 -1.78
N TYR A 274 10.70 -0.92 -2.24
CA TYR A 274 11.85 -1.34 -3.05
C TYR A 274 13.13 -1.10 -2.25
N MET A 275 13.66 -2.14 -1.63
CA MET A 275 14.83 -2.05 -0.76
C MET A 275 16.11 -2.31 -1.53
N ARG A 276 17.11 -1.45 -1.33
CA ARG A 276 18.44 -1.57 -1.92
C ARG A 276 19.38 -2.33 -0.98
N GLY A 277 20.25 -3.14 -1.57
CA GLY A 277 21.40 -3.69 -0.88
C GLY A 277 22.61 -2.73 -0.87
N GLU A 278 23.70 -3.18 -0.27
CA GLU A 278 24.94 -2.40 -0.17
C GLU A 278 25.54 -2.05 -1.56
N ASP A 279 25.28 -2.87 -2.57
CA ASP A 279 25.69 -2.64 -3.96
C ASP A 279 24.75 -1.71 -4.74
N GLY A 280 23.73 -1.17 -4.09
CA GLY A 280 22.74 -0.26 -4.66
C GLY A 280 21.68 -0.94 -5.51
N ARG A 281 21.75 -2.26 -5.75
CA ARG A 281 20.71 -3.02 -6.45
C ARG A 281 19.58 -3.41 -5.51
N LEU A 282 18.41 -3.70 -6.08
CA LEU A 282 17.24 -4.12 -5.31
C LEU A 282 17.44 -5.53 -4.76
N ILE A 283 17.30 -5.68 -3.45
CA ILE A 283 17.41 -6.97 -2.74
C ILE A 283 16.06 -7.50 -2.30
N SER A 284 15.06 -6.63 -2.19
CA SER A 284 13.71 -7.02 -1.81
C SER A 284 12.69 -6.05 -2.40
N ILE A 285 11.61 -6.61 -2.92
CA ILE A 285 10.41 -5.90 -3.35
C ILE A 285 9.24 -6.49 -2.60
N ARG A 286 8.55 -5.66 -1.82
CA ARG A 286 7.39 -6.05 -1.02
C ARG A 286 6.20 -5.24 -1.49
N ILE A 287 5.13 -5.95 -1.86
CA ILE A 287 3.94 -5.34 -2.48
C ILE A 287 2.71 -5.70 -1.67
N SER A 288 1.84 -4.73 -1.45
CA SER A 288 0.48 -4.94 -0.99
C SER A 288 -0.47 -4.22 -1.92
N ASP A 289 -1.39 -4.94 -2.52
CA ASP A 289 -2.35 -4.39 -3.46
C ASP A 289 -3.79 -4.80 -3.14
N TYR A 290 -4.71 -3.96 -3.58
CA TYR A 290 -6.14 -4.22 -3.60
C TYR A 290 -6.58 -4.32 -5.05
N ALA A 291 -6.89 -5.53 -5.50
CA ALA A 291 -7.46 -5.76 -6.80
C ALA A 291 -8.86 -6.35 -6.61
N TRP A 292 -9.85 -5.69 -7.19
CA TRP A 292 -11.23 -6.14 -7.14
C TRP A 292 -11.62 -6.79 -8.46
N MET A 293 -12.15 -8.02 -8.34
CA MET A 293 -12.80 -8.66 -9.47
C MET A 293 -14.25 -8.20 -9.49
N GLU A 294 -14.70 -7.62 -10.60
CA GLU A 294 -16.06 -7.09 -10.72
C GLU A 294 -17.15 -8.12 -10.38
N LYS A 295 -16.94 -9.36 -10.78
CA LYS A 295 -17.85 -10.49 -10.49
C LYS A 295 -17.95 -10.86 -9.01
N GLU A 296 -17.04 -10.39 -8.19
CA GLU A 296 -16.98 -10.66 -6.74
C GLU A 296 -17.66 -9.56 -5.94
N ILE A 297 -18.10 -8.47 -6.59
CA ILE A 297 -18.71 -7.34 -5.93
C ILE A 297 -20.21 -7.58 -5.76
N ASP A 298 -20.64 -7.67 -4.52
CA ASP A 298 -22.03 -7.52 -4.16
C ASP A 298 -22.37 -6.02 -4.02
N TRP A 299 -22.91 -5.44 -5.08
CA TRP A 299 -23.24 -4.03 -5.13
C TRP A 299 -24.26 -3.59 -4.07
N GLN A 300 -25.16 -4.49 -3.67
CA GLN A 300 -26.12 -4.20 -2.61
C GLN A 300 -25.42 -4.07 -1.24
N GLN A 301 -24.50 -5.00 -0.97
CA GLN A 301 -23.70 -4.98 0.26
C GLN A 301 -22.70 -3.82 0.25
N ALA A 302 -22.17 -3.47 -0.92
CA ALA A 302 -21.25 -2.34 -1.08
C ALA A 302 -21.92 -0.97 -0.78
N GLY A 303 -23.25 -0.91 -0.75
CA GLY A 303 -23.98 0.32 -0.49
C GLY A 303 -23.81 1.41 -1.57
N ILE A 304 -23.38 1.01 -2.76
CA ILE A 304 -23.12 1.88 -3.91
C ILE A 304 -23.50 1.14 -5.18
N SER A 305 -24.07 1.83 -6.15
CA SER A 305 -24.34 1.24 -7.46
C SER A 305 -23.07 1.11 -8.30
N ARG A 306 -23.08 0.18 -9.25
CA ARG A 306 -21.99 0.06 -10.24
C ARG A 306 -21.72 1.39 -10.95
N GLU A 307 -22.79 2.11 -11.34
CA GLU A 307 -22.68 3.41 -12.03
C GLU A 307 -22.01 4.47 -11.14
N GLU A 308 -22.33 4.51 -9.85
CA GLU A 308 -21.69 5.41 -8.89
C GLU A 308 -20.22 5.05 -8.69
N ALA A 309 -19.90 3.77 -8.61
CA ALA A 309 -18.54 3.30 -8.53
C ALA A 309 -17.70 3.71 -9.77
N GLU A 310 -18.26 3.56 -10.96
CA GLU A 310 -17.64 4.00 -12.21
C GLU A 310 -17.42 5.52 -12.22
N LYS A 311 -18.38 6.31 -11.74
CA LYS A 311 -18.21 7.76 -11.60
C LYS A 311 -17.09 8.14 -10.62
N VAL A 312 -17.02 7.46 -9.49
CA VAL A 312 -15.91 7.68 -8.52
C VAL A 312 -14.56 7.40 -9.17
N HIS A 313 -14.44 6.37 -9.99
CA HIS A 313 -13.21 6.07 -10.73
C HIS A 313 -12.94 7.08 -11.86
N ALA A 314 -13.98 7.58 -12.53
CA ALA A 314 -13.87 8.61 -13.56
C ALA A 314 -13.45 9.98 -13.01
N ILE A 315 -13.88 10.34 -11.80
CA ILE A 315 -13.50 11.58 -11.11
C ILE A 315 -11.98 11.63 -10.83
N HIS A 316 -11.33 10.47 -10.80
CA HIS A 316 -9.88 10.36 -10.70
C HIS A 316 -9.16 10.49 -12.06
N GLU A 317 -9.87 10.86 -13.12
CA GLU A 317 -9.19 11.32 -14.32
C GLU A 317 -8.48 12.63 -14.02
N PHE A 318 -7.16 12.59 -14.02
CA PHE A 318 -6.37 13.80 -13.97
C PHE A 318 -6.72 14.73 -15.13
N PRO A 319 -6.64 16.06 -14.91
CA PRO A 319 -6.65 16.99 -16.01
C PRO A 319 -5.66 16.48 -17.07
N ALA A 320 -6.16 16.31 -18.29
CA ALA A 320 -5.38 15.81 -19.41
C ALA A 320 -4.05 16.58 -19.47
N GLY A 321 -2.94 15.89 -19.28
CA GLY A 321 -1.60 16.49 -19.36
C GLY A 321 -0.70 16.26 -18.14
N VAL A 322 -1.23 16.01 -16.94
CA VAL A 322 -0.35 15.84 -15.76
C VAL A 322 0.28 14.45 -15.74
N GLY A 323 -0.47 13.38 -16.05
CA GLY A 323 0.08 12.03 -16.17
C GLY A 323 0.81 11.74 -17.49
N ARG A 324 0.34 12.33 -18.62
CA ARG A 324 0.94 12.10 -19.94
C ARG A 324 2.29 12.80 -20.14
N LYS A 325 2.47 14.01 -19.60
CA LYS A 325 3.77 14.72 -19.68
C LYS A 325 4.90 13.98 -18.98
N ARG A 326 4.60 13.15 -17.98
CA ARG A 326 5.60 12.35 -17.27
C ARG A 326 5.99 11.07 -18.01
N GLN A 327 5.09 10.51 -18.82
CA GLN A 327 5.41 9.36 -19.69
C GLN A 327 6.28 9.77 -20.89
N GLU A 328 6.19 11.02 -21.35
CA GLU A 328 6.99 11.53 -22.47
C GLU A 328 8.38 12.04 -22.06
N THR A 329 8.63 12.23 -20.76
CA THR A 329 9.89 12.78 -20.23
C THR A 329 10.75 11.74 -19.49
N LEU A 330 10.30 10.52 -19.36
CA LEU A 330 11.04 9.37 -18.85
C LEU A 330 11.46 8.46 -20.01
#